data_fb2f4d5bdc0500485cd4b29c88222de2
#
_entry.id   fb2f4d5bdc0500485cd4b29c88222de2
#
_cell.length_a   1.000
_cell.length_b   1.000
_cell.length_c   1.000
_cell.angle_alpha   90.00
_cell.angle_beta   90.00
_cell.angle_gamma   90.00
#
_symmetry.space_group_name_H-M   'P 1'
#
loop_
_entity.id
_entity.type
_entity.pdbx_description
1 polymer ?
#
loop_
_entity_poly.entity_id
_entity_poly.type
_entity_poly.pdbx_seq_one_letter_code
_entity_poly.pdbx_strand_id
1 'polypeptide(L)'
;MGAVARWLFVPLVVLIMLLAAYTWAALHWSYSVGERAGYVQKLSKKGWICKTWEGELALVTMPGTVAEKFFFTVRSDATATQINRSIGRRVSLDYEEHIGVPLTCFGDTGHFITGLKVIEDPAPLSPAALPPPVPQASPTPEKR
;
A
#
# COMPACT_ATOMS: atom_id res chain seq x y z
N MET A 1 3.10 20.62 47.36
CA MET A 1 2.23 20.80 46.17
C MET A 1 0.85 21.14 46.66
N GLY A 2 0.33 22.35 46.37
CA GLY A 2 -0.95 22.82 46.87
C GLY A 2 -2.11 22.01 46.32
N ALA A 3 -3.25 21.96 47.02
CA ALA A 3 -4.46 21.24 46.62
C ALA A 3 -4.92 21.60 45.21
N VAL A 4 -4.75 22.85 44.79
CA VAL A 4 -5.08 23.33 43.43
C VAL A 4 -4.22 22.65 42.37
N ALA A 5 -2.93 22.46 42.58
CA ALA A 5 -2.03 21.75 41.63
C ALA A 5 -2.47 20.29 41.45
N ARG A 6 -2.92 19.62 42.51
CA ARG A 6 -3.42 18.22 42.42
C ARG A 6 -4.74 18.15 41.65
N TRP A 7 -5.64 19.13 41.79
CA TRP A 7 -6.89 19.18 41.04
C TRP A 7 -6.71 19.38 39.53
N LEU A 8 -5.66 20.05 39.11
CA LEU A 8 -5.31 20.19 37.67
C LEU A 8 -4.46 19.02 37.15
N PHE A 9 -3.57 18.48 37.98
CA PHE A 9 -2.66 17.42 37.57
C PHE A 9 -3.37 16.07 37.38
N VAL A 10 -4.32 15.72 38.26
CA VAL A 10 -5.05 14.44 38.17
C VAL A 10 -5.85 14.32 36.88
N PRO A 11 -6.71 15.30 36.48
CA PRO A 11 -7.45 15.18 35.22
C PRO A 11 -6.53 15.19 33.99
N LEU A 12 -5.40 15.90 34.03
CA LEU A 12 -4.42 15.89 32.97
C LEU A 12 -3.80 14.50 32.79
N VAL A 13 -3.40 13.84 33.88
CA VAL A 13 -2.86 12.47 33.84
C VAL A 13 -3.92 11.49 33.34
N VAL A 14 -5.17 11.60 33.80
CA VAL A 14 -6.26 10.76 33.30
C VAL A 14 -6.48 10.95 31.81
N LEU A 15 -6.45 12.18 31.30
CA LEU A 15 -6.59 12.47 29.87
C LEU A 15 -5.47 11.83 29.05
N ILE A 16 -4.22 11.96 29.52
CA ILE A 16 -3.06 11.33 28.85
C ILE A 16 -3.20 9.81 28.84
N MET A 17 -3.63 9.20 29.95
CA MET A 17 -3.86 7.76 30.03
C MET A 17 -4.96 7.28 29.06
N LEU A 18 -6.06 8.03 28.96
CA LEU A 18 -7.15 7.74 28.02
C LEU A 18 -6.68 7.85 26.55
N LEU A 19 -5.91 8.90 26.22
CA LEU A 19 -5.34 9.05 24.89
C LEU A 19 -4.35 7.93 24.57
N ALA A 20 -3.52 7.53 25.52
CA ALA A 20 -2.60 6.42 25.36
C ALA A 20 -3.33 5.08 25.14
N ALA A 21 -4.36 4.81 25.94
CA ALA A 21 -5.19 3.62 25.81
C ALA A 21 -5.94 3.59 24.47
N TYR A 22 -6.50 4.73 24.04
CA TYR A 22 -7.15 4.87 22.74
C TYR A 22 -6.17 4.61 21.59
N THR A 23 -4.99 5.23 21.63
CA THR A 23 -3.96 5.04 20.60
C THR A 23 -3.50 3.58 20.53
N TRP A 24 -3.29 2.97 21.70
CA TRP A 24 -2.93 1.55 21.77
C TRP A 24 -4.00 0.66 21.12
N ALA A 25 -5.27 0.88 21.45
CA ALA A 25 -6.40 0.14 20.89
C ALA A 25 -6.50 0.35 19.38
N ALA A 26 -6.40 1.59 18.88
CA ALA A 26 -6.48 1.91 17.46
C ALA A 26 -5.34 1.27 16.64
N LEU A 27 -4.15 1.10 17.23
CA LEU A 27 -3.00 0.47 16.57
C LEU A 27 -3.00 -1.07 16.65
N HIS A 28 -3.76 -1.67 17.57
CA HIS A 28 -3.82 -3.11 17.75
C HIS A 28 -5.08 -3.75 17.13
N TRP A 29 -6.10 -2.95 16.89
CA TRP A 29 -7.34 -3.44 16.29
C TRP A 29 -7.32 -3.16 14.80
N SER A 30 -7.06 -4.17 13.98
CA SER A 30 -7.22 -4.08 12.53
C SER A 30 -8.70 -4.16 12.17
N TYR A 31 -9.19 -3.18 11.42
CA TYR A 31 -10.55 -3.15 10.90
C TYR A 31 -10.71 -4.08 9.71
N SER A 32 -9.71 -4.13 8.83
CA SER A 32 -9.71 -4.95 7.63
C SER A 32 -8.30 -5.49 7.38
N VAL A 33 -8.24 -6.71 6.88
CA VAL A 33 -6.99 -7.35 6.44
C VAL A 33 -7.21 -7.80 5.01
N GLY A 34 -6.26 -7.53 4.13
CA GLY A 34 -6.39 -7.87 2.73
C GLY A 34 -5.06 -7.90 1.99
N GLU A 35 -5.17 -8.23 0.72
CA GLU A 35 -4.06 -8.30 -0.21
C GLU A 35 -4.39 -7.46 -1.45
N ARG A 36 -3.43 -6.65 -1.92
CA ARG A 36 -3.59 -5.86 -3.14
C ARG A 36 -2.41 -6.04 -4.06
N ALA A 37 -2.69 -6.39 -5.32
CA ALA A 37 -1.70 -6.59 -6.35
C ALA A 37 -1.61 -5.36 -7.26
N GLY A 38 -0.38 -4.98 -7.60
CA GLY A 38 -0.13 -3.82 -8.47
C GLY A 38 1.36 -3.57 -8.68
N TYR A 39 1.67 -2.42 -9.25
CA TYR A 39 3.03 -1.94 -9.47
C TYR A 39 3.37 -0.85 -8.47
N VAL A 40 4.44 -1.02 -7.68
CA VAL A 40 4.93 0.02 -6.78
C VAL A 40 5.46 1.18 -7.61
N GLN A 41 4.84 2.36 -7.44
CA GLN A 41 5.23 3.57 -8.17
C GLN A 41 6.25 4.38 -7.39
N LYS A 42 6.08 4.45 -6.08
CA LYS A 42 6.87 5.31 -5.21
C LYS A 42 6.89 4.76 -3.80
N LEU A 43 8.02 4.91 -3.14
CA LEU A 43 8.16 4.77 -1.70
C LEU A 43 9.08 5.88 -1.19
N SER A 44 8.66 6.63 -0.19
CA SER A 44 9.45 7.73 0.36
C SER A 44 9.27 7.84 1.87
N LYS A 45 10.34 8.21 2.57
CA LYS A 45 10.28 8.49 4.00
C LYS A 45 9.86 9.94 4.20
N LYS A 46 8.69 10.16 4.80
CA LYS A 46 8.09 11.47 5.04
C LYS A 46 7.94 11.73 6.53
N GLY A 47 7.80 12.99 6.89
CA GLY A 47 7.53 13.43 8.25
C GLY A 47 8.56 14.41 8.79
N TRP A 48 8.10 15.34 9.60
CA TRP A 48 8.92 16.40 10.20
C TRP A 48 9.53 15.95 11.52
N ILE A 49 8.69 15.49 12.43
CA ILE A 49 9.06 14.97 13.75
C ILE A 49 9.12 13.45 13.72
N CYS A 50 8.03 12.84 13.26
CA CYS A 50 7.92 11.39 13.10
C CYS A 50 8.07 11.06 11.61
N LYS A 51 9.04 10.21 11.26
CA LYS A 51 9.27 9.81 9.88
C LYS A 51 8.66 8.44 9.63
N THR A 52 7.70 8.38 8.72
CA THR A 52 7.04 7.16 8.25
C THR A 52 7.36 6.90 6.78
N TRP A 53 7.35 5.65 6.36
CA TRP A 53 7.46 5.29 4.95
C TRP A 53 6.10 5.31 4.31
N GLU A 54 5.94 6.15 3.28
CA GLU A 54 4.71 6.32 2.53
C GLU A 54 4.90 5.91 1.08
N GLY A 55 4.01 5.06 0.58
CA GLY A 55 4.10 4.52 -0.75
C GLY A 55 2.82 4.62 -1.55
N GLU A 56 2.97 4.46 -2.87
CA GLU A 56 1.90 4.44 -3.84
C GLU A 56 2.01 3.16 -4.67
N LEU A 57 0.92 2.40 -4.73
CA LEU A 57 0.76 1.22 -5.58
C LEU A 57 -0.26 1.55 -6.68
N ALA A 58 0.13 1.41 -7.94
CA ALA A 58 -0.81 1.43 -9.05
C ALA A 58 -1.45 0.06 -9.18
N LEU A 59 -2.76 -0.01 -8.97
CA LEU A 59 -3.52 -1.26 -9.10
C LEU A 59 -3.59 -1.68 -10.57
N VAL A 60 -3.57 -2.99 -10.80
CA VAL A 60 -3.78 -3.54 -12.13
C VAL A 60 -5.27 -3.43 -12.46
N THR A 61 -5.60 -2.55 -13.39
CA THR A 61 -6.96 -2.32 -13.87
C THR A 61 -7.14 -2.84 -15.28
N MET A 62 -8.39 -2.97 -15.73
CA MET A 62 -8.70 -3.38 -17.10
C MET A 62 -8.12 -2.39 -18.13
N PRO A 63 -7.73 -2.86 -19.33
CA PRO A 63 -7.30 -1.98 -20.41
C PRO A 63 -8.34 -0.89 -20.71
N GLY A 64 -7.90 0.38 -20.77
CA GLY A 64 -8.77 1.53 -21.06
C GLY A 64 -9.34 2.24 -19.83
N THR A 65 -9.06 1.77 -18.61
CA THR A 65 -9.41 2.46 -17.35
C THR A 65 -8.21 3.20 -16.77
N VAL A 66 -8.49 4.28 -16.02
CA VAL A 66 -7.44 4.99 -15.28
C VAL A 66 -6.96 4.09 -14.13
N ALA A 67 -5.65 3.91 -14.01
CA ALA A 67 -5.08 3.13 -12.92
C ALA A 67 -5.44 3.77 -11.57
N GLU A 68 -6.14 3.01 -10.73
CA GLU A 68 -6.42 3.41 -9.36
C GLU A 68 -5.13 3.35 -8.54
N LYS A 69 -4.89 4.38 -7.74
CA LYS A 69 -3.75 4.44 -6.83
C LYS A 69 -4.16 4.02 -5.43
N PHE A 70 -3.41 3.10 -4.86
CA PHE A 70 -3.54 2.69 -3.48
C PHE A 70 -2.40 3.29 -2.67
N PHE A 71 -2.74 4.13 -1.69
CA PHE A 71 -1.78 4.74 -0.78
C PHE A 71 -1.61 3.89 0.47
N PHE A 72 -0.38 3.71 0.91
CA PHE A 72 -0.07 2.85 2.03
C PHE A 72 1.09 3.37 2.87
N THR A 73 1.12 2.98 4.13
CA THR A 73 2.19 3.26 5.09
C THR A 73 2.95 1.98 5.42
N VAL A 74 4.27 2.09 5.59
CA VAL A 74 5.13 0.98 6.02
C VAL A 74 5.80 1.35 7.33
N ARG A 75 5.61 0.53 8.36
CA ARG A 75 6.16 0.77 9.70
C ARG A 75 7.53 0.11 9.92
N SER A 76 7.82 -0.95 9.18
CA SER A 76 9.06 -1.70 9.25
C SER A 76 10.07 -1.22 8.21
N ASP A 77 11.27 -0.81 8.63
CA ASP A 77 12.34 -0.46 7.70
C ASP A 77 12.80 -1.66 6.84
N ALA A 78 12.68 -2.90 7.36
CA ALA A 78 12.97 -4.12 6.60
C ALA A 78 11.98 -4.30 5.46
N THR A 79 10.68 -4.16 5.71
CA THR A 79 9.62 -4.22 4.70
C THR A 79 9.77 -3.09 3.69
N ALA A 80 10.08 -1.87 4.14
CA ALA A 80 10.33 -0.73 3.27
C ALA A 80 11.51 -0.98 2.31
N THR A 81 12.58 -1.61 2.79
CA THR A 81 13.73 -1.99 1.96
C THR A 81 13.35 -3.02 0.90
N GLN A 82 12.54 -4.02 1.24
CA GLN A 82 12.04 -5.01 0.29
C GLN A 82 11.17 -4.37 -0.79
N ILE A 83 10.24 -3.49 -0.38
CA ILE A 83 9.39 -2.75 -1.32
C ILE A 83 10.24 -1.87 -2.25
N ASN A 84 11.23 -1.18 -1.71
CA ASN A 84 12.10 -0.30 -2.50
C ASN A 84 12.88 -1.07 -3.59
N ARG A 85 13.32 -2.30 -3.29
CA ARG A 85 13.95 -3.21 -4.28
C ARG A 85 12.99 -3.73 -5.33
N SER A 86 11.69 -3.63 -5.07
CA SER A 86 10.61 -4.11 -5.95
C SER A 86 9.89 -2.99 -6.70
N ILE A 87 10.39 -1.75 -6.62
CA ILE A 87 9.83 -0.62 -7.38
C ILE A 87 9.87 -0.95 -8.87
N GLY A 88 8.73 -0.70 -9.56
CA GLY A 88 8.55 -1.00 -10.98
C GLY A 88 8.25 -2.47 -11.29
N ARG A 89 8.22 -3.35 -10.27
CA ARG A 89 7.79 -4.74 -10.41
C ARG A 89 6.34 -4.91 -9.98
N ARG A 90 5.70 -5.96 -10.50
CA ARG A 90 4.39 -6.38 -10.02
C ARG A 90 4.54 -7.09 -8.69
N VAL A 91 3.82 -6.61 -7.69
CA VAL A 91 3.86 -7.14 -6.33
C VAL A 91 2.46 -7.34 -5.80
N SER A 92 2.31 -8.23 -4.86
CA SER A 92 1.17 -8.31 -3.96
C SER A 92 1.61 -7.81 -2.57
N LEU A 93 0.87 -6.85 -2.05
CA LEU A 93 1.08 -6.28 -0.72
C LEU A 93 0.00 -6.79 0.23
N ASP A 94 0.42 -7.45 1.30
CA ASP A 94 -0.45 -7.77 2.42
C ASP A 94 -0.60 -6.52 3.28
N TYR A 95 -1.83 -6.09 3.56
CA TYR A 95 -2.10 -4.88 4.33
C TYR A 95 -3.11 -5.11 5.45
N GLU A 96 -2.97 -4.32 6.50
CA GLU A 96 -3.94 -4.16 7.57
C GLU A 96 -4.45 -2.72 7.58
N GLU A 97 -5.76 -2.57 7.67
CA GLU A 97 -6.40 -1.27 7.77
C GLU A 97 -6.76 -0.97 9.22
N HIS A 98 -6.30 0.19 9.70
CA HIS A 98 -6.60 0.70 11.03
C HIS A 98 -7.38 2.01 10.92
N ILE A 99 -8.55 2.07 11.57
CA ILE A 99 -9.40 3.26 11.58
C ILE A 99 -9.13 4.06 12.85
N GLY A 100 -9.12 5.40 12.69
CA GLY A 100 -9.01 6.29 13.83
C GLY A 100 -7.63 6.36 14.47
N VAL A 101 -6.58 6.02 13.72
CA VAL A 101 -5.18 6.21 14.18
C VAL A 101 -4.95 7.70 14.41
N PRO A 102 -4.68 8.14 15.65
CA PRO A 102 -4.44 9.54 15.93
C PRO A 102 -3.05 9.93 15.45
N LEU A 103 -2.91 11.14 14.91
CA LEU A 103 -1.67 11.75 14.49
C LEU A 103 -0.96 11.05 13.30
N THR A 104 -0.35 11.83 12.46
CA THR A 104 0.46 11.39 11.30
C THR A 104 1.81 10.75 11.71
N CYS A 105 2.10 10.68 13.01
CA CYS A 105 3.28 10.00 13.53
C CYS A 105 3.26 8.47 13.34
N PHE A 106 2.09 7.90 13.12
CA PHE A 106 1.95 6.46 12.89
C PHE A 106 1.81 6.10 11.41
N GLY A 107 1.48 7.08 10.57
CA GLY A 107 1.31 6.96 9.12
C GLY A 107 0.39 8.05 8.59
N ASP A 108 0.57 8.41 7.32
CA ASP A 108 -0.33 9.32 6.61
C ASP A 108 -1.63 8.61 6.18
N THR A 109 -1.58 7.27 6.08
CA THR A 109 -2.71 6.43 5.70
C THR A 109 -3.04 5.42 6.79
N GLY A 110 -4.30 4.94 6.82
CA GLY A 110 -4.71 3.84 7.70
C GLY A 110 -4.31 2.44 7.19
N HIS A 111 -3.69 2.33 6.00
CA HIS A 111 -3.31 1.05 5.40
C HIS A 111 -1.85 0.75 5.70
N PHE A 112 -1.60 -0.17 6.61
CA PHE A 112 -0.25 -0.57 7.01
C PHE A 112 0.17 -1.85 6.31
N ILE A 113 1.31 -1.82 5.60
CA ILE A 113 1.84 -3.00 4.92
C ILE A 113 2.55 -3.90 5.92
N THR A 114 2.13 -5.15 5.96
CA THR A 114 2.68 -6.21 6.81
C THR A 114 3.57 -7.17 6.04
N GLY A 115 3.30 -7.38 4.74
CA GLY A 115 4.05 -8.29 3.89
C GLY A 115 4.12 -7.85 2.44
N LEU A 116 5.07 -8.45 1.71
CA LEU A 116 5.26 -8.25 0.27
C LEU A 116 5.60 -9.59 -0.39
N LYS A 117 4.93 -9.87 -1.51
CA LYS A 117 5.24 -10.97 -2.41
C LYS A 117 5.47 -10.41 -3.82
N VAL A 118 6.60 -10.71 -4.42
CA VAL A 118 6.85 -10.36 -5.82
C VAL A 118 6.11 -11.35 -6.70
N ILE A 119 5.25 -10.85 -7.58
CA ILE A 119 4.55 -11.65 -8.58
C ILE A 119 5.40 -11.62 -9.84
N GLU A 120 5.92 -12.77 -10.24
CA GLU A 120 6.56 -12.89 -11.55
C GLU A 120 5.47 -12.83 -12.63
N ASP A 121 5.54 -11.82 -13.49
CA ASP A 121 4.70 -11.81 -14.69
C ASP A 121 5.09 -13.04 -15.55
N PRO A 122 4.11 -13.77 -16.11
CA PRO A 122 4.42 -14.86 -17.02
C PRO A 122 5.34 -14.33 -18.11
N ALA A 123 6.42 -15.07 -18.38
CA ALA A 123 7.38 -14.71 -19.42
C ALA A 123 6.62 -14.36 -20.71
N PRO A 124 6.99 -13.29 -21.42
CA PRO A 124 6.36 -12.97 -22.68
C PRO A 124 6.43 -14.20 -23.58
N LEU A 125 5.29 -14.59 -24.17
CA LEU A 125 5.21 -15.75 -25.05
C LEU A 125 6.36 -15.65 -26.06
N SER A 126 7.24 -16.64 -26.04
CA SER A 126 8.35 -16.71 -27.01
C SER A 126 7.77 -16.62 -28.43
N PRO A 127 8.39 -15.87 -29.36
CA PRO A 127 7.91 -15.80 -30.76
C PRO A 127 7.67 -17.16 -31.39
N ALA A 128 8.35 -18.19 -30.88
CA ALA A 128 8.19 -19.60 -31.33
C ALA A 128 6.83 -20.22 -30.90
N ALA A 129 6.10 -19.60 -29.96
CA ALA A 129 4.78 -20.07 -29.49
C ALA A 129 3.63 -19.40 -30.25
N LEU A 130 3.90 -18.47 -31.14
CA LEU A 130 2.86 -17.91 -32.01
C LEU A 130 2.50 -18.94 -33.11
N PRO A 131 1.20 -19.23 -33.34
CA PRO A 131 0.78 -20.05 -34.44
C PRO A 131 1.28 -19.41 -35.75
N PRO A 132 1.69 -20.21 -36.77
CA PRO A 132 2.13 -19.68 -38.05
C PRO A 132 1.05 -18.77 -38.63
N PRO A 133 1.41 -17.65 -39.28
CA PRO A 133 0.46 -16.75 -39.88
C PRO A 133 -0.43 -17.52 -40.85
N VAL A 134 -1.74 -17.37 -40.67
CA VAL A 134 -2.74 -17.98 -41.56
C VAL A 134 -2.47 -17.47 -42.98
N PRO A 135 -2.31 -18.34 -44.00
CA PRO A 135 -2.13 -17.90 -45.39
C PRO A 135 -3.29 -16.97 -45.76
N GLN A 136 -2.99 -15.72 -46.07
CA GLN A 136 -3.97 -14.81 -46.61
C GLN A 136 -4.41 -15.34 -47.98
N ALA A 137 -5.69 -15.69 -48.09
CA ALA A 137 -6.26 -16.06 -49.38
C ALA A 137 -6.11 -14.88 -50.34
N SER A 138 -5.39 -15.11 -51.42
CA SER A 138 -5.25 -14.14 -52.49
C SER A 138 -6.63 -13.76 -53.02
N PRO A 139 -6.90 -12.46 -53.25
CA PRO A 139 -8.18 -12.05 -53.83
C PRO A 139 -8.34 -12.68 -55.24
N THR A 140 -9.43 -13.42 -55.40
CA THR A 140 -9.83 -13.97 -56.70
C THR A 140 -10.05 -12.81 -57.66
N PRO A 141 -9.44 -12.79 -58.85
CA PRO A 141 -9.73 -11.72 -59.82
C PRO A 141 -11.16 -11.85 -60.34
N GLU A 142 -11.94 -10.81 -60.07
CA GLU A 142 -13.28 -10.65 -60.60
C GLU A 142 -13.24 -10.54 -62.14
N LYS A 143 -13.77 -11.51 -62.83
CA LYS A 143 -13.97 -11.44 -64.29
C LYS A 143 -15.05 -10.45 -64.62
N ARG A 144 -14.69 -9.42 -65.36
CA ARG A 144 -15.61 -8.58 -66.16
C ARG A 144 -16.17 -9.33 -67.33
#